data_3d21c808fcf5125d325a6fb86299fc1e
#
_entry.id   3d21c808fcf5125d325a6fb86299fc1e
#
_cell.length_a   1.000
_cell.length_b   1.000
_cell.length_c   1.000
_cell.angle_alpha   90.00
_cell.angle_beta   90.00
_cell.angle_gamma   90.00
#
_symmetry.space_group_name_H-M   'P 1'
#
loop_
_entity.id
_entity.type
_entity.pdbx_description
1 polymer ?
#
loop_
_entity_poly.entity_id
_entity_poly.type
_entity_poly.pdbx_seq_one_letter_code
_entity_poly.pdbx_strand_id
1 'polypeptide(L)'
;MFTSEKMVKFLQEKYPPGTRIRLVSMEDPYAPVAPGTEGTLVCVDDAGQFQMKWDNGRTLALIPGEDSFTVLPPERSVLKLYMPLTAELYEPDEWGDMPEEAERLTGGELASYEDKIRSALFKNRMQEEQVRGIMYWYRKPDSVNDKVHSVVFDVEQRHGRLWGVAECQISGELSAGELAALKKYISGQASDGWGEGFEQQEITLDGGRELYVHLWQDEDW
;
A
#
# COMPACT_ATOMS: atom_id res chain seq x y z
N MET A 1 -32.62 27.39 -1.53
CA MET A 1 -33.03 26.59 -0.32
C MET A 1 -31.84 26.58 0.60
N PHE A 2 -31.93 27.08 1.83
CA PHE A 2 -30.77 27.04 2.73
C PHE A 2 -30.55 25.60 3.22
N THR A 3 -29.40 25.05 2.93
CA THR A 3 -29.00 23.72 3.43
C THR A 3 -28.82 23.79 4.95
N SER A 4 -29.39 22.85 5.71
CA SER A 4 -29.26 22.85 7.16
C SER A 4 -27.80 22.56 7.58
N GLU A 5 -27.34 23.13 8.71
CA GLU A 5 -26.00 22.85 9.25
C GLU A 5 -25.68 21.33 9.37
N LYS A 6 -26.72 20.55 9.70
CA LYS A 6 -26.61 19.09 9.76
C LYS A 6 -26.27 18.46 8.41
N MET A 7 -26.88 18.98 7.35
CA MET A 7 -26.64 18.52 5.99
C MET A 7 -25.25 18.93 5.51
N VAL A 8 -24.82 20.15 5.83
CA VAL A 8 -23.46 20.61 5.49
C VAL A 8 -22.40 19.73 6.14
N LYS A 9 -22.52 19.44 7.43
CA LYS A 9 -21.62 18.51 8.14
C LYS A 9 -21.61 17.12 7.50
N PHE A 10 -22.79 16.57 7.19
CA PHE A 10 -22.89 15.29 6.51
C PHE A 10 -22.17 15.29 5.15
N LEU A 11 -22.32 16.36 4.36
CA LEU A 11 -21.64 16.48 3.07
C LEU A 11 -20.12 16.61 3.25
N GLN A 12 -19.64 17.37 4.24
CA GLN A 12 -18.22 17.51 4.56
C GLN A 12 -17.58 16.19 4.99
N GLU A 13 -18.29 15.40 5.79
CA GLU A 13 -17.82 14.08 6.22
C GLU A 13 -17.82 13.06 5.07
N LYS A 14 -18.87 13.09 4.24
CA LYS A 14 -19.07 12.15 3.13
C LYS A 14 -18.13 12.43 1.95
N TYR A 15 -17.82 13.69 1.71
CA TYR A 15 -17.01 14.14 0.57
C TYR A 15 -15.85 15.01 1.08
N PRO A 16 -14.75 14.40 1.57
CA PRO A 16 -13.60 15.15 2.05
C PRO A 16 -12.89 15.88 0.90
N PRO A 17 -12.13 16.95 1.22
CA PRO A 17 -11.25 17.60 0.25
C PRO A 17 -10.35 16.59 -0.47
N GLY A 18 -10.15 16.75 -1.78
CA GLY A 18 -9.43 15.80 -2.61
C GLY A 18 -10.31 14.75 -3.29
N THR A 19 -11.61 14.66 -2.94
CA THR A 19 -12.55 13.76 -3.62
C THR A 19 -12.59 14.07 -5.11
N ARG A 20 -12.34 13.06 -5.95
CA ARG A 20 -12.43 13.16 -7.41
C ARG A 20 -13.88 12.95 -7.87
N ILE A 21 -14.36 13.82 -8.73
CA ILE A 21 -15.75 13.86 -9.20
C ILE A 21 -15.76 13.95 -10.71
N ARG A 22 -16.63 13.16 -11.36
CA ARG A 22 -17.01 13.31 -12.76
C ARG A 22 -18.40 13.90 -12.83
N LEU A 23 -18.55 15.03 -13.53
CA LEU A 23 -19.82 15.67 -13.75
C LEU A 23 -20.70 14.85 -14.69
N VAL A 24 -21.95 14.63 -14.31
CA VAL A 24 -22.98 14.01 -15.15
C VAL A 24 -23.84 15.07 -15.81
N SER A 25 -24.33 16.04 -15.03
CA SER A 25 -25.08 17.21 -15.54
C SER A 25 -24.96 18.38 -14.58
N MET A 26 -25.04 19.59 -15.12
CA MET A 26 -25.02 20.85 -14.37
C MET A 26 -26.10 21.79 -14.88
N GLU A 27 -26.91 22.29 -13.96
CA GLU A 27 -28.00 23.22 -14.27
C GLU A 27 -27.58 24.68 -14.11
N ASP A 28 -26.49 25.09 -14.76
CA ASP A 28 -26.08 26.51 -14.82
C ASP A 28 -26.55 27.13 -16.14
N PRO A 29 -27.37 28.20 -16.11
CA PRO A 29 -27.96 28.78 -17.32
C PRO A 29 -27.00 29.61 -18.15
N TYR A 30 -25.83 29.96 -17.61
CA TYR A 30 -24.92 30.91 -18.28
C TYR A 30 -23.70 30.19 -18.89
N ALA A 31 -23.02 29.37 -18.11
CA ALA A 31 -21.78 28.74 -18.53
C ALA A 31 -21.54 27.44 -17.80
N PRO A 32 -22.35 26.39 -18.01
CA PRO A 32 -22.18 25.11 -17.30
C PRO A 32 -20.83 24.49 -17.62
N VAL A 33 -20.32 23.67 -16.72
CA VAL A 33 -19.22 22.74 -17.02
C VAL A 33 -19.79 21.64 -17.88
N ALA A 34 -19.04 21.20 -18.90
CA ALA A 34 -19.51 20.16 -19.81
C ALA A 34 -19.65 18.82 -19.07
N PRO A 35 -20.72 18.03 -19.33
CA PRO A 35 -20.83 16.66 -18.83
C PRO A 35 -19.61 15.82 -19.19
N GLY A 36 -19.21 14.91 -18.29
CA GLY A 36 -18.01 14.10 -18.42
C GLY A 36 -16.72 14.77 -17.93
N THR A 37 -16.75 16.10 -17.65
CA THR A 37 -15.58 16.78 -17.06
C THR A 37 -15.31 16.24 -15.67
N GLU A 38 -14.04 15.95 -15.38
CA GLU A 38 -13.58 15.56 -14.06
C GLU A 38 -13.01 16.75 -13.30
N GLY A 39 -12.98 16.65 -11.99
CA GLY A 39 -12.43 17.68 -11.13
C GLY A 39 -12.22 17.18 -9.72
N THR A 40 -11.52 18.00 -8.93
CA THR A 40 -11.21 17.72 -7.53
C THR A 40 -12.02 18.65 -6.64
N LEU A 41 -12.68 18.09 -5.63
CA LEU A 41 -13.35 18.85 -4.58
C LEU A 41 -12.30 19.54 -3.70
N VAL A 42 -12.39 20.86 -3.59
CA VAL A 42 -11.52 21.67 -2.72
C VAL A 42 -12.08 21.70 -1.30
N CYS A 43 -13.35 22.01 -1.16
CA CYS A 43 -14.09 21.98 0.11
C CYS A 43 -15.59 22.01 -0.14
N VAL A 44 -16.36 21.64 0.89
CA VAL A 44 -17.81 21.93 0.95
C VAL A 44 -17.99 23.18 1.77
N ASP A 45 -18.62 24.20 1.19
CA ASP A 45 -18.85 25.48 1.86
C ASP A 45 -20.05 25.45 2.82
N ASP A 46 -20.29 26.56 3.51
CA ASP A 46 -21.37 26.69 4.50
C ASP A 46 -22.78 26.63 3.90
N ALA A 47 -22.90 26.80 2.57
CA ALA A 47 -24.16 26.61 1.84
C ALA A 47 -24.35 25.15 1.37
N GLY A 48 -23.36 24.28 1.57
CA GLY A 48 -23.35 22.90 1.11
C GLY A 48 -22.97 22.74 -0.36
N GLN A 49 -22.40 23.77 -0.97
CA GLN A 49 -21.91 23.72 -2.35
C GLN A 49 -20.49 23.13 -2.36
N PHE A 50 -20.20 22.38 -3.41
CA PHE A 50 -18.90 21.79 -3.64
C PHE A 50 -18.01 22.77 -4.41
N GLN A 51 -17.05 23.36 -3.75
CA GLN A 51 -16.05 24.21 -4.39
C GLN A 51 -15.07 23.33 -5.18
N MET A 52 -15.17 23.41 -6.51
CA MET A 52 -14.49 22.50 -7.42
C MET A 52 -13.28 23.15 -8.09
N LYS A 53 -12.24 22.36 -8.32
CA LYS A 53 -11.17 22.61 -9.28
C LYS A 53 -11.32 21.60 -10.42
N TRP A 54 -11.95 22.04 -11.52
CA TRP A 54 -12.15 21.20 -12.70
C TRP A 54 -10.85 21.07 -13.51
N ASP A 55 -10.62 19.89 -14.08
CA ASP A 55 -9.39 19.59 -14.84
C ASP A 55 -9.26 20.43 -16.11
N ASN A 56 -10.36 21.02 -16.58
CA ASN A 56 -10.37 22.00 -17.67
C ASN A 56 -10.00 23.43 -17.23
N GLY A 57 -9.54 23.61 -15.99
CA GLY A 57 -9.12 24.89 -15.41
C GLY A 57 -10.24 25.77 -14.83
N ARG A 58 -11.49 25.33 -14.87
CA ARG A 58 -12.62 26.06 -14.28
C ARG A 58 -12.74 25.81 -12.78
N THR A 59 -13.45 26.71 -12.09
CA THR A 59 -13.68 26.67 -10.65
C THR A 59 -15.16 26.80 -10.27
N LEU A 60 -16.08 26.60 -11.22
CA LEU A 60 -17.50 26.68 -10.96
C LEU A 60 -17.92 25.64 -9.91
N ALA A 61 -18.64 26.09 -8.87
CA ALA A 61 -19.11 25.20 -7.82
C ALA A 61 -20.18 24.23 -8.37
N LEU A 62 -20.24 23.04 -7.75
CA LEU A 62 -21.28 22.04 -8.01
C LEU A 62 -22.26 22.07 -6.85
N ILE A 63 -23.57 22.06 -7.15
CA ILE A 63 -24.65 22.13 -6.17
C ILE A 63 -25.28 20.74 -6.02
N PRO A 64 -24.98 20.00 -4.93
CA PRO A 64 -25.59 18.68 -4.70
C PRO A 64 -27.12 18.78 -4.61
N GLY A 65 -27.79 17.95 -5.39
CA GLY A 65 -29.27 17.93 -5.46
C GLY A 65 -29.84 18.75 -6.63
N GLU A 66 -29.08 19.66 -7.21
CA GLU A 66 -29.40 20.33 -8.49
C GLU A 66 -28.54 19.72 -9.60
N ASP A 67 -27.22 19.62 -9.36
CA ASP A 67 -26.29 19.00 -10.27
C ASP A 67 -26.14 17.48 -10.00
N SER A 68 -25.87 16.72 -11.06
CA SER A 68 -25.63 15.29 -10.96
C SER A 68 -24.16 14.96 -11.22
N PHE A 69 -23.61 14.08 -10.40
CA PHE A 69 -22.20 13.68 -10.47
C PHE A 69 -21.95 12.26 -10.01
N THR A 70 -20.80 11.71 -10.38
CA THR A 70 -20.28 10.44 -9.90
C THR A 70 -18.97 10.67 -9.17
N VAL A 71 -18.82 10.10 -7.98
CA VAL A 71 -17.53 10.06 -7.28
C VAL A 71 -16.65 9.03 -7.96
N LEU A 72 -15.46 9.47 -8.35
CA LEU A 72 -14.46 8.56 -8.92
C LEU A 72 -13.69 7.89 -7.77
N PRO A 73 -13.29 6.63 -7.96
CA PRO A 73 -12.39 6.00 -7.01
C PRO A 73 -11.09 6.83 -6.91
N PRO A 74 -10.47 6.90 -5.75
CA PRO A 74 -9.20 7.59 -5.59
C PRO A 74 -8.17 7.02 -6.56
N GLU A 75 -7.38 7.90 -7.17
CA GLU A 75 -6.28 7.48 -8.04
C GLU A 75 -5.29 6.65 -7.21
N ARG A 76 -5.05 5.42 -7.62
CA ARG A 76 -4.14 4.50 -6.94
C ARG A 76 -2.78 4.52 -7.62
N SER A 77 -1.75 4.56 -6.80
CA SER A 77 -0.37 4.39 -7.22
C SER A 77 0.26 3.21 -6.50
N VAL A 78 1.38 2.73 -7.01
CA VAL A 78 2.15 1.67 -6.36
C VAL A 78 3.37 2.29 -5.69
N LEU A 79 3.44 2.12 -4.37
CA LEU A 79 4.62 2.44 -3.57
C LEU A 79 5.38 1.14 -3.31
N LYS A 80 6.65 1.07 -3.72
CA LYS A 80 7.55 -0.04 -3.38
C LYS A 80 8.46 0.36 -2.23
N LEU A 81 8.44 -0.43 -1.18
CA LEU A 81 9.33 -0.30 -0.04
C LEU A 81 10.34 -1.44 -0.09
N TYR A 82 11.63 -1.09 -0.12
CA TYR A 82 12.73 -2.05 -0.23
C TYR A 82 13.36 -2.27 1.14
N MET A 83 13.41 -3.52 1.57
CA MET A 83 13.91 -3.93 2.87
C MET A 83 15.19 -4.74 2.69
N PRO A 84 16.23 -4.51 3.50
CA PRO A 84 17.41 -5.36 3.50
C PRO A 84 17.03 -6.83 3.69
N LEU A 85 17.70 -7.71 2.97
CA LEU A 85 17.53 -9.15 3.08
C LEU A 85 18.87 -9.78 3.50
N THR A 86 18.81 -10.61 4.52
CA THR A 86 19.95 -11.41 5.00
C THR A 86 19.54 -12.85 5.16
N ALA A 87 20.52 -13.75 5.20
CA ALA A 87 20.28 -15.16 5.52
C ALA A 87 21.50 -15.79 6.19
N GLU A 88 21.30 -16.88 6.89
CA GLU A 88 22.33 -17.82 7.29
C GLU A 88 22.38 -19.00 6.33
N LEU A 89 23.59 -19.35 5.90
CA LEU A 89 23.88 -20.53 5.09
C LEU A 89 24.66 -21.51 5.94
N TYR A 90 24.18 -22.76 6.04
CA TYR A 90 24.76 -23.78 6.91
C TYR A 90 24.56 -25.19 6.39
N GLU A 91 25.33 -26.12 6.94
CA GLU A 91 25.06 -27.54 6.90
C GLU A 91 24.38 -27.92 8.22
N PRO A 92 23.16 -28.49 8.18
CA PRO A 92 22.47 -28.92 9.40
C PRO A 92 23.33 -29.88 10.22
N ASP A 93 23.25 -29.77 11.53
CA ASP A 93 23.91 -30.73 12.43
C ASP A 93 23.24 -32.13 12.42
N GLU A 94 23.67 -33.03 13.29
CA GLU A 94 23.11 -34.40 13.37
C GLU A 94 21.63 -34.44 13.79
N TRP A 95 21.12 -33.33 14.34
CA TRP A 95 19.73 -33.16 14.77
C TRP A 95 18.87 -32.38 13.74
N GLY A 96 19.51 -31.84 12.70
CA GLY A 96 18.87 -31.01 11.68
C GLY A 96 18.83 -29.52 12.06
N ASP A 97 19.53 -29.13 13.12
CA ASP A 97 19.54 -27.76 13.60
C ASP A 97 20.65 -26.90 12.96
N MET A 98 20.47 -25.59 12.99
CA MET A 98 21.47 -24.64 12.52
C MET A 98 22.62 -24.53 13.54
N PRO A 99 23.88 -24.78 13.13
CA PRO A 99 25.04 -24.67 14.02
C PRO A 99 25.35 -23.20 14.36
N GLU A 100 26.10 -22.97 15.45
CA GLU A 100 26.54 -21.63 15.85
C GLU A 100 27.42 -20.91 14.79
N GLU A 101 28.10 -21.68 13.94
CA GLU A 101 29.03 -21.18 12.91
C GLU A 101 28.40 -21.06 11.51
N ALA A 102 27.12 -20.71 11.42
CA ALA A 102 26.46 -20.45 10.14
C ALA A 102 27.05 -19.23 9.42
N GLU A 103 27.22 -19.32 8.10
CA GLU A 103 27.72 -18.24 7.27
C GLU A 103 26.61 -17.21 7.03
N ARG A 104 26.81 -15.97 7.50
CA ARG A 104 25.84 -14.90 7.26
C ARG A 104 26.04 -14.29 5.88
N LEU A 105 24.98 -14.35 5.07
CA LEU A 105 24.90 -13.78 3.73
C LEU A 105 24.12 -12.45 3.72
N THR A 106 24.60 -11.52 2.91
CA THR A 106 23.93 -10.24 2.66
C THR A 106 23.19 -10.26 1.33
N GLY A 107 22.35 -9.25 1.07
CA GLY A 107 21.59 -9.16 -0.17
C GLY A 107 22.40 -9.26 -1.47
N GLY A 108 23.69 -8.91 -1.45
CA GLY A 108 24.57 -9.06 -2.62
C GLY A 108 24.89 -10.54 -2.90
N GLU A 109 25.19 -11.30 -1.86
CA GLU A 109 25.48 -12.74 -1.96
C GLU A 109 24.21 -13.55 -2.23
N LEU A 110 23.08 -13.08 -1.69
CA LEU A 110 21.76 -13.68 -1.91
C LEU A 110 21.23 -13.52 -3.33
N ALA A 111 21.78 -12.62 -4.12
CA ALA A 111 21.35 -12.41 -5.51
C ALA A 111 21.42 -13.68 -6.38
N SER A 112 22.37 -14.59 -6.06
CA SER A 112 22.50 -15.90 -6.75
C SER A 112 21.43 -16.93 -6.36
N TYR A 113 20.70 -16.69 -5.28
CA TYR A 113 19.65 -17.57 -4.74
C TYR A 113 18.23 -17.05 -4.98
N GLU A 114 18.06 -15.95 -5.77
CA GLU A 114 16.78 -15.28 -5.95
C GLU A 114 15.65 -16.24 -6.30
N ASP A 115 15.82 -17.10 -7.32
CA ASP A 115 14.77 -18.01 -7.76
C ASP A 115 14.38 -19.02 -6.68
N LYS A 116 15.35 -19.52 -5.91
CA LYS A 116 15.10 -20.46 -4.82
C LYS A 116 14.35 -19.77 -3.67
N ILE A 117 14.79 -18.56 -3.29
CA ILE A 117 14.16 -17.76 -2.24
C ILE A 117 12.74 -17.40 -2.66
N ARG A 118 12.54 -16.91 -3.87
CA ARG A 118 11.23 -16.56 -4.40
C ARG A 118 10.29 -17.78 -4.43
N SER A 119 10.79 -18.92 -4.87
CA SER A 119 10.02 -20.15 -4.96
C SER A 119 9.62 -20.70 -3.59
N ALA A 120 10.46 -20.56 -2.58
CA ALA A 120 10.21 -21.08 -1.24
C ALA A 120 9.34 -20.13 -0.39
N LEU A 121 9.66 -18.83 -0.40
CA LEU A 121 8.95 -17.85 0.42
C LEU A 121 7.62 -17.39 -0.21
N PHE A 122 7.54 -17.38 -1.54
CA PHE A 122 6.38 -16.84 -2.27
C PHE A 122 5.98 -17.75 -3.42
N LYS A 123 5.59 -18.98 -3.15
CA LYS A 123 5.10 -19.93 -4.17
C LYS A 123 3.99 -19.32 -5.02
N ASN A 124 3.11 -18.58 -4.33
CA ASN A 124 2.09 -17.80 -4.98
C ASN A 124 2.18 -16.39 -4.42
N ARG A 125 2.44 -15.41 -5.29
CA ARG A 125 2.36 -14.01 -4.87
C ARG A 125 1.04 -13.78 -4.13
N MET A 126 1.08 -13.18 -2.95
CA MET A 126 -0.11 -12.94 -2.14
C MET A 126 -1.14 -12.14 -2.92
N GLN A 127 -2.36 -12.63 -2.96
CA GLN A 127 -3.46 -11.92 -3.58
C GLN A 127 -3.98 -10.84 -2.63
N GLU A 128 -4.56 -9.78 -3.19
CA GLU A 128 -5.05 -8.60 -2.44
C GLU A 128 -5.98 -8.97 -1.28
N GLU A 129 -6.79 -10.00 -1.43
CA GLU A 129 -7.72 -10.47 -0.40
C GLU A 129 -7.03 -11.15 0.78
N GLN A 130 -5.98 -11.92 0.52
CA GLN A 130 -5.15 -12.52 1.58
C GLN A 130 -4.42 -11.47 2.39
N VAL A 131 -3.90 -10.45 1.72
CA VAL A 131 -3.27 -9.30 2.38
C VAL A 131 -4.26 -8.54 3.25
N ARG A 132 -5.50 -8.36 2.81
CA ARG A 132 -6.56 -7.77 3.65
C ARG A 132 -6.83 -8.60 4.90
N GLY A 133 -6.83 -9.93 4.80
CA GLY A 133 -6.96 -10.82 5.95
C GLY A 133 -5.86 -10.59 6.97
N ILE A 134 -4.60 -10.58 6.54
CA ILE A 134 -3.44 -10.31 7.38
C ILE A 134 -3.50 -8.91 7.99
N MET A 135 -3.80 -7.90 7.18
CA MET A 135 -3.93 -6.52 7.65
C MET A 135 -5.12 -6.32 8.60
N TYR A 136 -6.08 -7.20 8.61
CA TYR A 136 -7.20 -7.19 9.55
C TYR A 136 -6.80 -7.71 10.94
N TRP A 137 -6.01 -8.76 11.00
CA TRP A 137 -5.52 -9.32 12.29
C TRP A 137 -4.55 -8.38 12.99
N TYR A 138 -3.71 -7.71 12.23
CA TYR A 138 -2.78 -6.70 12.75
C TYR A 138 -3.30 -5.32 12.36
N ARG A 139 -3.90 -4.66 13.31
CA ARG A 139 -4.51 -3.36 13.10
C ARG A 139 -3.53 -2.39 12.44
N LYS A 140 -3.80 -2.02 11.20
CA LYS A 140 -3.07 -0.95 10.52
C LYS A 140 -3.08 0.32 11.38
N PRO A 141 -2.01 1.10 11.38
CA PRO A 141 -2.03 2.43 11.99
C PRO A 141 -3.19 3.25 11.41
N ASP A 142 -4.00 3.86 12.26
CA ASP A 142 -5.15 4.66 11.83
C ASP A 142 -4.73 5.75 10.83
N SER A 143 -3.49 6.26 10.94
CA SER A 143 -2.90 7.26 10.05
C SER A 143 -2.79 6.83 8.57
N VAL A 144 -2.73 5.54 8.29
CA VAL A 144 -2.59 5.01 6.91
C VAL A 144 -3.79 4.17 6.47
N ASN A 145 -4.77 3.98 7.36
CA ASN A 145 -5.87 3.04 7.14
C ASN A 145 -6.65 3.31 5.85
N ASP A 146 -6.92 4.57 5.55
CA ASP A 146 -7.72 4.97 4.39
C ASP A 146 -6.89 5.14 3.11
N LYS A 147 -5.57 5.21 3.24
CA LYS A 147 -4.65 5.44 2.12
C LYS A 147 -4.02 4.17 1.57
N VAL A 148 -3.79 3.16 2.40
CA VAL A 148 -3.14 1.90 1.99
C VAL A 148 -4.19 0.82 1.79
N HIS A 149 -4.34 0.37 0.54
CA HIS A 149 -5.38 -0.57 0.13
C HIS A 149 -4.91 -2.02 0.15
N SER A 150 -3.67 -2.25 -0.26
CA SER A 150 -3.07 -3.58 -0.23
C SER A 150 -1.56 -3.49 -0.06
N VAL A 151 -0.98 -4.55 0.48
CA VAL A 151 0.46 -4.79 0.56
C VAL A 151 0.72 -6.19 0.05
N VAL A 152 1.62 -6.32 -0.92
CA VAL A 152 2.05 -7.60 -1.47
C VAL A 152 3.55 -7.71 -1.29
N PHE A 153 4.00 -8.82 -0.70
CA PHE A 153 5.42 -9.08 -0.48
C PHE A 153 6.03 -9.85 -1.64
N ASP A 154 7.27 -9.53 -1.95
CA ASP A 154 8.08 -10.21 -2.96
C ASP A 154 9.57 -9.99 -2.67
N VAL A 155 10.45 -10.54 -3.49
CA VAL A 155 11.87 -10.21 -3.55
C VAL A 155 12.21 -9.64 -4.92
N GLU A 156 13.15 -8.70 -4.97
CA GLU A 156 13.56 -8.06 -6.21
C GLU A 156 15.07 -7.83 -6.22
N GLN A 157 15.72 -8.21 -7.30
CA GLN A 157 17.14 -7.89 -7.48
C GLN A 157 17.31 -6.47 -8.00
N ARG A 158 18.11 -5.67 -7.28
CA ARG A 158 18.36 -4.29 -7.61
C ARG A 158 19.81 -3.92 -7.32
N HIS A 159 20.51 -3.37 -8.32
CA HIS A 159 21.92 -3.01 -8.21
C HIS A 159 22.83 -4.16 -7.72
N GLY A 160 22.58 -5.38 -8.19
CA GLY A 160 23.33 -6.56 -7.82
C GLY A 160 23.08 -7.09 -6.40
N ARG A 161 22.00 -6.64 -5.75
CA ARG A 161 21.58 -7.10 -4.42
C ARG A 161 20.14 -7.58 -4.47
N LEU A 162 19.82 -8.59 -3.68
CA LEU A 162 18.46 -9.02 -3.43
C LEU A 162 17.86 -8.22 -2.27
N TRP A 163 16.65 -7.78 -2.46
CA TRP A 163 15.87 -7.00 -1.49
C TRP A 163 14.54 -7.68 -1.24
N GLY A 164 14.06 -7.63 0.00
CA GLY A 164 12.66 -7.82 0.31
C GLY A 164 11.88 -6.60 -0.18
N VAL A 165 10.71 -6.81 -0.76
CA VAL A 165 9.90 -5.72 -1.32
C VAL A 165 8.48 -5.82 -0.82
N ALA A 166 7.97 -4.72 -0.26
CA ALA A 166 6.54 -4.55 -0.04
C ALA A 166 5.97 -3.61 -1.10
N GLU A 167 5.14 -4.15 -1.98
CA GLU A 167 4.38 -3.35 -2.95
C GLU A 167 3.04 -2.94 -2.33
N CYS A 168 2.90 -1.66 -2.05
CA CYS A 168 1.71 -1.08 -1.43
C CYS A 168 0.87 -0.35 -2.48
N GLN A 169 -0.40 -0.72 -2.62
CA GLN A 169 -1.34 0.12 -3.37
C GLN A 169 -1.83 1.24 -2.47
N ILE A 170 -1.55 2.47 -2.84
CA ILE A 170 -1.89 3.66 -2.06
C ILE A 170 -2.75 4.64 -2.85
N SER A 171 -3.58 5.41 -2.13
CA SER A 171 -4.30 6.56 -2.67
C SER A 171 -3.64 7.85 -2.23
N GLY A 172 -3.29 8.70 -3.20
CA GLY A 172 -2.63 9.98 -2.95
C GLY A 172 -1.20 9.82 -2.43
N GLU A 173 -0.70 10.81 -1.72
CA GLU A 173 0.65 10.84 -1.16
C GLU A 173 0.65 10.54 0.34
N LEU A 174 1.68 9.85 0.79
CA LEU A 174 1.93 9.64 2.22
C LEU A 174 2.87 10.74 2.73
N SER A 175 2.52 11.35 3.86
CA SER A 175 3.44 12.21 4.60
C SER A 175 4.59 11.38 5.19
N ALA A 176 5.66 12.04 5.60
CA ALA A 176 6.81 11.37 6.22
C ALA A 176 6.42 10.55 7.47
N GLY A 177 5.47 11.06 8.28
CA GLY A 177 4.97 10.35 9.46
C GLY A 177 4.13 9.12 9.10
N GLU A 178 3.28 9.21 8.06
CA GLU A 178 2.51 8.07 7.55
C GLU A 178 3.42 7.00 6.94
N LEU A 179 4.44 7.42 6.20
CA LEU A 179 5.43 6.50 5.62
C LEU A 179 6.21 5.76 6.72
N ALA A 180 6.64 6.46 7.76
CA ALA A 180 7.34 5.84 8.89
C ALA A 180 6.43 4.84 9.64
N ALA A 181 5.16 5.18 9.85
CA ALA A 181 4.18 4.28 10.45
C ALA A 181 3.92 3.04 9.59
N LEU A 182 3.84 3.22 8.26
CA LEU A 182 3.67 2.10 7.33
C LEU A 182 4.90 1.19 7.34
N LYS A 183 6.10 1.74 7.30
CA LYS A 183 7.35 0.96 7.38
C LYS A 183 7.42 0.11 8.65
N LYS A 184 7.18 0.73 9.80
CA LYS A 184 7.18 0.02 11.09
C LYS A 184 6.14 -1.10 11.12
N TYR A 185 4.96 -0.86 10.59
CA TYR A 185 3.90 -1.86 10.50
C TYR A 185 4.32 -3.04 9.60
N ILE A 186 4.84 -2.77 8.41
CA ILE A 186 5.28 -3.80 7.45
C ILE A 186 6.43 -4.61 8.01
N SER A 187 7.44 -3.98 8.60
CA SER A 187 8.58 -4.64 9.22
C SER A 187 8.14 -5.60 10.33
N GLY A 188 7.28 -5.16 11.24
CA GLY A 188 6.73 -6.01 12.28
C GLY A 188 5.94 -7.21 11.75
N GLN A 189 5.17 -7.02 10.69
CA GLN A 189 4.41 -8.10 10.07
C GLN A 189 5.30 -9.14 9.42
N ALA A 190 6.32 -8.69 8.71
CA ALA A 190 7.24 -9.57 8.01
C ALA A 190 8.13 -10.34 8.97
N SER A 191 8.64 -9.69 10.04
CA SER A 191 9.52 -10.33 11.02
C SER A 191 8.85 -11.42 11.84
N ASP A 192 7.54 -11.31 12.06
CA ASP A 192 6.80 -12.34 12.80
C ASP A 192 6.54 -13.62 11.97
N GLY A 193 7.00 -13.68 10.72
CA GLY A 193 6.77 -14.81 9.82
C GLY A 193 5.31 -15.08 9.51
N TRP A 194 4.48 -14.09 9.72
CA TRP A 194 3.04 -14.20 9.58
C TRP A 194 2.59 -13.82 8.19
N GLY A 195 2.01 -14.70 7.56
CA GLY A 195 1.35 -14.38 6.32
C GLY A 195 1.05 -15.68 5.61
N GLU A 196 -0.17 -15.85 5.22
CA GLU A 196 -0.59 -16.96 4.36
C GLU A 196 0.14 -16.95 3.00
N GLY A 197 1.15 -16.13 2.80
CA GLY A 197 2.01 -16.10 1.63
C GLY A 197 3.47 -16.44 1.92
N PHE A 198 3.85 -16.50 3.20
CA PHE A 198 5.19 -16.92 3.62
C PHE A 198 5.16 -18.42 3.90
N GLU A 199 5.78 -19.21 3.04
CA GLU A 199 5.69 -20.65 3.18
C GLU A 199 6.80 -21.24 4.02
N GLN A 200 8.02 -20.74 3.86
CA GLN A 200 9.17 -21.35 4.51
C GLN A 200 10.35 -20.37 4.57
N GLN A 201 10.95 -20.24 5.74
CA GLN A 201 12.18 -19.48 5.94
C GLN A 201 13.43 -20.29 5.66
N GLU A 202 13.40 -21.60 5.94
CA GLU A 202 14.46 -22.53 5.63
C GLU A 202 14.30 -23.08 4.22
N ILE A 203 15.38 -23.03 3.44
CA ILE A 203 15.39 -23.42 2.04
C ILE A 203 16.51 -24.42 1.83
N THR A 204 16.15 -25.67 1.54
CA THR A 204 17.12 -26.71 1.22
C THR A 204 17.78 -26.45 -0.13
N LEU A 205 19.10 -26.41 -0.14
CA LEU A 205 19.94 -26.24 -1.32
C LEU A 205 20.49 -27.60 -1.83
N ASP A 206 21.01 -27.55 -3.05
CA ASP A 206 21.69 -28.71 -3.60
C ASP A 206 22.92 -29.06 -2.74
N GLY A 207 23.10 -30.35 -2.40
CA GLY A 207 24.19 -30.82 -1.55
C GLY A 207 23.88 -30.90 -0.06
N GLY A 208 22.62 -30.61 0.33
CA GLY A 208 22.16 -30.75 1.72
C GLY A 208 22.42 -29.55 2.62
N ARG A 209 22.90 -28.45 2.05
CA ARG A 209 22.99 -27.18 2.77
C ARG A 209 21.61 -26.53 2.91
N GLU A 210 21.44 -25.77 3.96
CA GLU A 210 20.22 -24.99 4.24
C GLU A 210 20.52 -23.51 4.17
N LEU A 211 19.52 -22.75 3.71
CA LEU A 211 19.53 -21.29 3.71
C LEU A 211 18.36 -20.80 4.55
N TYR A 212 18.63 -20.25 5.72
CA TYR A 212 17.61 -19.63 6.56
C TYR A 212 17.51 -18.13 6.25
N VAL A 213 16.40 -17.71 5.67
CA VAL A 213 16.20 -16.33 5.23
C VAL A 213 15.53 -15.53 6.34
N HIS A 214 16.14 -14.40 6.70
CA HIS A 214 15.53 -13.43 7.62
C HIS A 214 14.53 -12.56 6.87
N LEU A 215 13.27 -12.73 7.22
CA LEU A 215 12.17 -11.95 6.64
C LEU A 215 12.15 -10.54 7.23
N TRP A 216 12.83 -9.62 6.57
CA TRP A 216 12.76 -8.18 6.83
C TRP A 216 12.86 -7.78 8.30
N GLN A 217 13.62 -8.53 9.05
CA GLN A 217 13.96 -8.18 10.42
C GLN A 217 14.93 -7.04 10.37
N ASP A 218 14.43 -5.82 10.40
CA ASP A 218 15.38 -4.79 10.47
C ASP A 218 15.01 -3.50 11.14
N GLU A 219 15.96 -3.07 11.93
CA GLU A 219 15.98 -1.82 12.63
C GLU A 219 16.42 -0.64 11.75
N ASP A 220 17.01 -0.91 10.56
CA ASP A 220 17.76 0.07 9.77
C ASP A 220 17.18 0.46 8.41
N TRP A 221 15.93 0.14 8.10
CA TRP A 221 15.34 0.47 6.79
C TRP A 221 14.33 1.61 6.77
#